data_5b89dfcecdcf351ccbeedb9cf7d14597
#
_entry.id   5b89dfcecdcf351ccbeedb9cf7d14597
#
_cell.length_a   1.000
_cell.length_b   1.000
_cell.length_c   1.000
_cell.angle_alpha   90.00
_cell.angle_beta   90.00
_cell.angle_gamma   90.00
#
_symmetry.space_group_name_H-M   'P 1'
#
loop_
_entity.id
_entity.type
_entity.pdbx_description
1 polymer ?
#
loop_
_entity_poly.entity_id
_entity_poly.type
_entity_poly.pdbx_seq_one_letter_code
_entity_poly.pdbx_strand_id
1 'polypeptide(L)'
;MTTISGVLPVLQLPYSDDDSIDWPTLDREVDWAFANGAQGVVAAMVTEILRLTDIERDELAARLVASVNGRGPVVMSVGAESAWQAVRHARAVEQAGVTALMAIPPTNTRASATEVIAYYESILAATTLTLVVQDASGYVGAPLPITAQADLFRRHPARVLFKPEAQPLGQNLSLLREATGGEAAIFEGSGGIALLDAHRRGIAGTMPGTEIVWAIRAEWDALQAGDLARATVIQGLIAPLISLQHGLDGFLAVEKLLLHHQGVLKNRRVRGPVGFQLDAATENEALRLFAALQQLCSR
;
A
#
# COMPACT_ATOMS: atom_id res chain seq x y z
N MET A 1 -18.73 11.48 -2.99
CA MET A 1 -17.54 10.80 -2.45
C MET A 1 -16.46 10.82 -3.52
N THR A 2 -15.21 11.12 -3.18
CA THR A 2 -14.10 11.08 -4.13
C THR A 2 -13.82 9.63 -4.51
N THR A 3 -13.87 9.29 -5.79
CA THR A 3 -13.54 7.94 -6.26
C THR A 3 -12.04 7.73 -6.10
N ILE A 4 -11.66 6.73 -5.32
CA ILE A 4 -10.25 6.34 -5.15
C ILE A 4 -9.91 5.34 -6.28
N SER A 5 -8.92 5.66 -7.11
CA SER A 5 -8.50 4.80 -8.23
C SER A 5 -7.10 5.18 -8.72
N GLY A 6 -6.51 4.33 -9.56
CA GLY A 6 -5.21 4.59 -10.18
C GLY A 6 -4.02 4.19 -9.32
N VAL A 7 -2.91 4.92 -9.41
CA VAL A 7 -1.63 4.61 -8.76
C VAL A 7 -1.48 5.42 -7.48
N LEU A 8 -1.58 4.74 -6.33
CA LEU A 8 -1.46 5.34 -5.00
C LEU A 8 -0.31 4.66 -4.23
N PRO A 9 0.93 5.17 -4.35
CA PRO A 9 2.07 4.54 -3.67
C PRO A 9 1.94 4.60 -2.15
N VAL A 10 2.47 3.55 -1.51
CA VAL A 10 2.64 3.46 -0.06
C VAL A 10 3.97 4.09 0.29
N LEU A 11 3.95 5.18 1.06
CA LEU A 11 5.13 5.95 1.43
C LEU A 11 6.04 5.20 2.39
N GLN A 12 7.35 5.45 2.29
CA GLN A 12 8.35 4.95 3.21
C GLN A 12 8.59 5.98 4.31
N LEU A 13 8.56 5.59 5.57
CA LEU A 13 8.79 6.54 6.65
C LEU A 13 10.30 6.77 6.86
N PRO A 14 10.81 8.01 6.64
CA PRO A 14 12.21 8.33 6.87
C PRO A 14 12.48 8.60 8.35
N TYR A 15 13.64 8.21 8.82
CA TYR A 15 14.08 8.43 10.21
C TYR A 15 15.40 9.21 10.27
N SER A 16 15.53 10.03 11.30
CA SER A 16 16.76 10.67 11.73
C SER A 16 17.67 9.67 12.47
N ASP A 17 18.88 10.08 12.84
CA ASP A 17 19.85 9.20 13.51
C ASP A 17 19.43 8.78 14.93
N ASP A 18 18.52 9.51 15.54
CA ASP A 18 17.94 9.24 16.86
C ASP A 18 16.61 8.44 16.78
N ASP A 19 16.29 7.86 15.61
CA ASP A 19 15.05 7.16 15.32
C ASP A 19 13.77 8.01 15.37
N SER A 20 13.87 9.33 15.49
CA SER A 20 12.73 10.22 15.27
C SER A 20 12.34 10.27 13.79
N ILE A 21 11.08 10.61 13.49
CA ILE A 21 10.60 10.75 12.10
C ILE A 21 11.21 12.01 11.48
N ASP A 22 11.85 11.86 10.31
CA ASP A 22 12.38 12.99 9.52
C ASP A 22 11.26 13.59 8.65
N TRP A 23 10.43 14.44 9.26
CA TRP A 23 9.29 15.07 8.60
C TRP A 23 9.65 15.83 7.31
N PRO A 24 10.75 16.62 7.25
CA PRO A 24 11.14 17.28 6.00
C PRO A 24 11.49 16.31 4.87
N THR A 25 12.02 15.15 5.20
CA THR A 25 12.29 14.10 4.19
C THR A 25 11.01 13.41 3.74
N LEU A 26 10.03 13.20 4.63
CA LEU A 26 8.71 12.70 4.26
C LEU A 26 7.97 13.67 3.32
N ASP A 27 7.99 14.96 3.59
CA ASP A 27 7.39 15.96 2.70
C ASP A 27 8.02 15.91 1.30
N ARG A 28 9.35 15.77 1.22
CA ARG A 28 10.05 15.61 -0.05
C ARG A 28 9.66 14.32 -0.78
N GLU A 29 9.45 13.21 -0.06
CA GLU A 29 8.98 11.96 -0.66
C GLU A 29 7.57 12.12 -1.23
N VAL A 30 6.66 12.79 -0.51
CA VAL A 30 5.32 13.11 -1.01
C VAL A 30 5.40 13.95 -2.29
N ASP A 31 6.20 15.01 -2.30
CA ASP A 31 6.35 15.87 -3.47
C ASP A 31 6.96 15.10 -4.64
N TRP A 32 7.96 14.27 -4.38
CA TRP A 32 8.59 13.43 -5.38
C TRP A 32 7.61 12.40 -5.96
N ALA A 33 6.78 11.77 -5.13
CA ALA A 33 5.79 10.81 -5.56
C ALA A 33 4.79 11.45 -6.55
N PHE A 34 4.23 12.62 -6.22
CA PHE A 34 3.32 13.33 -7.13
C PHE A 34 4.01 13.81 -8.40
N ALA A 35 5.25 14.29 -8.33
CA ALA A 35 6.05 14.68 -9.51
C ALA A 35 6.33 13.49 -10.43
N ASN A 36 6.30 12.26 -9.91
CA ASN A 36 6.51 11.01 -10.64
C ASN A 36 5.21 10.22 -10.94
N GLY A 37 4.06 10.89 -10.89
CA GLY A 37 2.81 10.35 -11.39
C GLY A 37 1.90 9.67 -10.37
N ALA A 38 2.18 9.78 -9.07
CA ALA A 38 1.23 9.36 -8.04
C ALA A 38 -0.10 10.12 -8.18
N GLN A 39 -1.21 9.42 -7.97
CA GLN A 39 -2.56 9.99 -8.01
C GLN A 39 -3.17 10.15 -6.61
N GLY A 40 -2.45 9.76 -5.60
CA GLY A 40 -2.72 9.85 -4.17
C GLY A 40 -1.60 9.19 -3.41
N VAL A 41 -1.69 9.09 -2.09
CA VAL A 41 -0.68 8.42 -1.26
C VAL A 41 -1.33 7.54 -0.20
N VAL A 42 -0.59 6.53 0.23
CA VAL A 42 -1.01 5.59 1.27
C VAL A 42 0.03 5.56 2.38
N ALA A 43 -0.40 5.55 3.64
CA ALA A 43 0.43 5.19 4.79
C ALA A 43 -0.09 3.88 5.39
N ALA A 44 0.67 2.80 5.20
CA ALA A 44 0.28 1.45 5.60
C ALA A 44 1.49 0.64 6.09
N MET A 45 1.55 -0.66 5.77
CA MET A 45 2.54 -1.59 6.33
C MET A 45 3.99 -1.15 6.08
N VAL A 46 4.35 -0.82 4.83
CA VAL A 46 5.71 -0.35 4.49
C VAL A 46 5.98 1.09 4.92
N THR A 47 4.99 1.84 5.40
CA THR A 47 5.20 3.07 6.17
C THR A 47 5.57 2.76 7.64
N GLU A 48 5.85 1.51 7.97
CA GLU A 48 6.17 1.03 9.32
C GLU A 48 5.08 1.35 10.37
N ILE A 49 3.82 1.43 9.94
CA ILE A 49 2.70 1.89 10.78
C ILE A 49 2.57 1.10 12.10
N LEU A 50 2.96 -0.19 12.11
CA LEU A 50 2.93 -1.04 13.31
C LEU A 50 4.09 -0.75 14.29
N ARG A 51 5.09 0.03 13.87
CA ARG A 51 6.25 0.44 14.69
C ARG A 51 6.09 1.86 15.26
N LEU A 52 4.98 2.52 14.96
CA LEU A 52 4.69 3.87 15.43
C LEU A 52 3.89 3.85 16.74
N THR A 53 4.18 4.80 17.59
CA THR A 53 3.32 5.13 18.73
C THR A 53 2.01 5.74 18.26
N ASP A 54 0.99 5.76 19.13
CA ASP A 54 -0.29 6.41 18.82
C ASP A 54 -0.14 7.88 18.46
N ILE A 55 0.77 8.60 19.15
CA ILE A 55 1.05 10.02 18.90
C ILE A 55 1.65 10.20 17.50
N GLU A 56 2.65 9.40 17.15
CA GLU A 56 3.28 9.47 15.83
C GLU A 56 2.31 9.13 14.70
N ARG A 57 1.38 8.19 14.91
CA ARG A 57 0.33 7.88 13.91
C ARG A 57 -0.59 9.07 13.69
N ASP A 58 -0.99 9.77 14.75
CA ASP A 58 -1.84 10.94 14.67
C ASP A 58 -1.11 12.12 13.98
N GLU A 59 0.15 12.36 14.35
CA GLU A 59 1.01 13.38 13.70
C GLU A 59 1.24 13.06 12.23
N LEU A 60 1.50 11.80 11.89
CA LEU A 60 1.68 11.36 10.51
C LEU A 60 0.43 11.65 9.66
N ALA A 61 -0.76 11.36 10.18
CA ALA A 61 -2.01 11.64 9.47
C ALA A 61 -2.17 13.12 9.15
N ALA A 62 -1.98 13.99 10.15
CA ALA A 62 -2.05 15.43 9.99
C ALA A 62 -0.99 15.96 9.01
N ARG A 63 0.24 15.44 9.11
CA ARG A 63 1.34 15.82 8.23
C ARG A 63 1.09 15.45 6.79
N LEU A 64 0.64 14.21 6.53
CA LEU A 64 0.35 13.74 5.17
C LEU A 64 -0.76 14.55 4.51
N VAL A 65 -1.84 14.86 5.24
CA VAL A 65 -2.93 15.71 4.71
C VAL A 65 -2.39 17.10 4.33
N ALA A 66 -1.56 17.69 5.19
CA ALA A 66 -0.95 19.00 4.92
C ALA A 66 0.02 18.94 3.72
N SER A 67 0.91 17.94 3.66
CA SER A 67 1.89 17.79 2.58
C SER A 67 1.22 17.47 1.24
N VAL A 68 0.20 16.63 1.22
CA VAL A 68 -0.56 16.32 -0.01
C VAL A 68 -1.33 17.54 -0.50
N ASN A 69 -1.83 18.38 0.38
CA ASN A 69 -2.46 19.66 0.06
C ASN A 69 -3.48 19.57 -1.09
N GLY A 70 -4.39 18.59 -1.02
CA GLY A 70 -5.47 18.41 -2.00
C GLY A 70 -5.05 17.87 -3.37
N ARG A 71 -3.79 17.51 -3.60
CA ARG A 71 -3.30 16.94 -4.87
C ARG A 71 -3.90 15.54 -5.19
N GLY A 72 -4.39 14.83 -4.18
CA GLY A 72 -5.00 13.52 -4.34
C GLY A 72 -5.49 12.94 -3.00
N PRO A 73 -6.08 11.74 -2.99
CA PRO A 73 -6.50 11.08 -1.78
C PRO A 73 -5.32 10.69 -0.88
N VAL A 74 -5.54 10.80 0.43
CA VAL A 74 -4.69 10.26 1.49
C VAL A 74 -5.41 9.06 2.09
N VAL A 75 -4.80 7.88 2.01
CA VAL A 75 -5.31 6.64 2.62
C VAL A 75 -4.42 6.29 3.81
N MET A 76 -5.01 6.12 5.00
CA MET A 76 -4.24 5.86 6.22
C MET A 76 -4.65 4.55 6.89
N SER A 77 -3.66 3.72 7.23
CA SER A 77 -3.92 2.47 7.96
C SER A 77 -4.28 2.75 9.41
N VAL A 78 -5.43 2.18 9.83
CA VAL A 78 -5.97 2.25 11.19
C VAL A 78 -6.03 0.89 11.88
N GLY A 79 -5.55 -0.17 11.20
CA GLY A 79 -5.54 -1.53 11.71
C GLY A 79 -4.78 -1.62 13.05
N ALA A 80 -5.31 -2.45 13.97
CA ALA A 80 -4.76 -2.69 15.30
C ALA A 80 -5.20 -4.05 15.84
N GLU A 81 -4.62 -4.50 16.96
CA GLU A 81 -4.93 -5.79 17.57
C GLU A 81 -6.32 -5.86 18.24
N SER A 82 -6.98 -4.71 18.45
CA SER A 82 -8.34 -4.67 18.97
C SER A 82 -9.21 -3.66 18.22
N ALA A 83 -10.51 -3.92 18.13
CA ALA A 83 -11.47 -2.99 17.55
C ALA A 83 -11.46 -1.63 18.26
N TRP A 84 -11.23 -1.61 19.60
CA TRP A 84 -11.14 -0.38 20.37
C TRP A 84 -10.00 0.53 19.90
N GLN A 85 -8.80 -0.03 19.70
CA GLN A 85 -7.65 0.71 19.17
C GLN A 85 -7.88 1.17 17.72
N ALA A 86 -8.39 0.28 16.87
CA ALA A 86 -8.68 0.61 15.48
C ALA A 86 -9.71 1.75 15.34
N VAL A 87 -10.76 1.74 16.18
CA VAL A 87 -11.76 2.82 16.27
C VAL A 87 -11.13 4.13 16.74
N ARG A 88 -10.25 4.08 17.74
CA ARG A 88 -9.50 5.27 18.18
C ARG A 88 -8.68 5.86 17.05
N HIS A 89 -7.92 5.04 16.33
CA HIS A 89 -7.13 5.49 15.18
C HIS A 89 -8.04 6.02 14.06
N ALA A 90 -9.14 5.33 13.73
CA ALA A 90 -10.06 5.77 12.70
C ALA A 90 -10.62 7.16 12.94
N ARG A 91 -11.02 7.46 14.19
CA ARG A 91 -11.51 8.79 14.58
C ARG A 91 -10.43 9.86 14.48
N ALA A 92 -9.21 9.56 14.94
CA ALA A 92 -8.10 10.50 14.90
C ALA A 92 -7.73 10.89 13.46
N VAL A 93 -7.62 9.90 12.56
CA VAL A 93 -7.26 10.18 11.16
C VAL A 93 -8.42 10.85 10.38
N GLU A 94 -9.69 10.57 10.70
CA GLU A 94 -10.83 11.31 10.15
C GLU A 94 -10.78 12.78 10.57
N GLN A 95 -10.47 13.06 11.84
CA GLN A 95 -10.31 14.44 12.33
C GLN A 95 -9.12 15.17 11.67
N ALA A 96 -8.06 14.45 11.30
CA ALA A 96 -6.94 14.98 10.55
C ALA A 96 -7.29 15.30 9.08
N GLY A 97 -8.42 14.80 8.57
CA GLY A 97 -8.88 15.07 7.20
C GLY A 97 -8.38 14.10 6.14
N VAL A 98 -8.00 12.86 6.51
CA VAL A 98 -7.66 11.84 5.51
C VAL A 98 -8.88 11.49 4.63
N THR A 99 -8.62 11.00 3.43
CA THR A 99 -9.67 10.72 2.44
C THR A 99 -10.33 9.36 2.67
N ALA A 100 -9.55 8.36 3.10
CA ALA A 100 -10.02 7.01 3.35
C ALA A 100 -9.16 6.28 4.38
N LEU A 101 -9.74 5.25 4.96
CA LEU A 101 -9.08 4.34 5.89
C LEU A 101 -8.58 3.10 5.17
N MET A 102 -7.54 2.49 5.71
CA MET A 102 -7.14 1.12 5.40
C MET A 102 -7.03 0.33 6.70
N ALA A 103 -7.36 -0.96 6.70
CA ALA A 103 -7.12 -1.79 7.87
C ALA A 103 -6.81 -3.24 7.47
N ILE A 104 -5.78 -3.80 8.13
CA ILE A 104 -5.58 -5.25 8.24
C ILE A 104 -6.39 -5.76 9.43
N PRO A 105 -6.76 -7.05 9.47
CA PRO A 105 -7.31 -7.65 10.68
C PRO A 105 -6.23 -7.76 11.78
N PRO A 106 -6.60 -8.05 13.04
CA PRO A 106 -5.65 -8.40 14.08
C PRO A 106 -4.68 -9.51 13.63
N THR A 107 -3.39 -9.35 13.90
CA THR A 107 -2.35 -10.25 13.38
C THR A 107 -1.94 -11.33 14.38
N ASN A 108 -1.98 -11.03 15.68
CA ASN A 108 -1.61 -11.96 16.75
C ASN A 108 -2.79 -12.85 17.18
N THR A 109 -4.02 -12.39 16.98
CA THR A 109 -5.24 -13.11 17.36
C THR A 109 -5.82 -13.82 16.15
N ARG A 110 -5.96 -15.14 16.22
CA ARG A 110 -6.70 -15.91 15.21
C ARG A 110 -8.21 -15.75 15.44
N ALA A 111 -8.75 -14.64 14.95
CA ALA A 111 -10.18 -14.36 15.05
C ALA A 111 -11.00 -15.20 14.06
N SER A 112 -12.22 -15.56 14.43
CA SER A 112 -13.19 -16.17 13.50
C SER A 112 -13.61 -15.18 12.42
N ALA A 113 -14.16 -15.68 11.32
CA ALA A 113 -14.70 -14.81 10.26
C ALA A 113 -15.75 -13.81 10.80
N THR A 114 -16.59 -14.24 11.74
CA THR A 114 -17.58 -13.38 12.39
C THR A 114 -16.93 -12.25 13.18
N GLU A 115 -15.90 -12.55 13.96
CA GLU A 115 -15.16 -11.53 14.74
C GLU A 115 -14.40 -10.55 13.83
N VAL A 116 -13.85 -11.05 12.72
CA VAL A 116 -13.19 -10.19 11.72
C VAL A 116 -14.19 -9.23 11.07
N ILE A 117 -15.40 -9.69 10.72
CA ILE A 117 -16.46 -8.83 10.22
C ILE A 117 -16.83 -7.78 11.28
N ALA A 118 -17.06 -8.20 12.52
CA ALA A 118 -17.43 -7.29 13.62
C ALA A 118 -16.35 -6.23 13.88
N TYR A 119 -15.08 -6.60 13.73
CA TYR A 119 -13.93 -5.67 13.81
C TYR A 119 -14.04 -4.57 12.74
N TYR A 120 -14.24 -4.93 11.46
CA TYR A 120 -14.38 -3.94 10.38
C TYR A 120 -15.67 -3.11 10.52
N GLU A 121 -16.77 -3.71 10.95
CA GLU A 121 -18.02 -2.99 11.22
C GLU A 121 -17.84 -1.95 12.33
N SER A 122 -17.05 -2.25 13.36
CA SER A 122 -16.73 -1.29 14.42
C SER A 122 -15.97 -0.07 13.88
N ILE A 123 -15.03 -0.27 12.95
CA ILE A 123 -14.31 0.81 12.28
C ILE A 123 -15.28 1.64 11.42
N LEU A 124 -16.10 0.99 10.60
CA LEU A 124 -17.08 1.65 9.74
C LEU A 124 -18.13 2.45 10.53
N ALA A 125 -18.57 1.94 11.68
CA ALA A 125 -19.52 2.63 12.56
C ALA A 125 -18.90 3.86 13.25
N ALA A 126 -17.59 3.92 13.38
CA ALA A 126 -16.89 4.98 14.10
C ALA A 126 -16.63 6.22 13.24
N THR A 127 -16.71 6.13 11.91
CA THR A 127 -16.37 7.19 10.95
C THR A 127 -17.34 7.20 9.77
N THR A 128 -17.28 8.25 8.94
CA THR A 128 -18.00 8.34 7.67
C THR A 128 -17.17 7.93 6.47
N LEU A 129 -15.86 7.70 6.66
CA LEU A 129 -14.91 7.44 5.59
C LEU A 129 -15.08 6.06 4.96
N THR A 130 -14.58 5.93 3.74
CA THR A 130 -14.43 4.66 3.03
C THR A 130 -13.30 3.85 3.68
N LEU A 131 -13.46 2.53 3.72
CA LEU A 131 -12.50 1.58 4.28
C LEU A 131 -11.95 0.66 3.20
N VAL A 132 -10.62 0.66 3.01
CA VAL A 132 -9.90 -0.36 2.26
C VAL A 132 -9.58 -1.52 3.18
N VAL A 133 -10.23 -2.65 2.98
CA VAL A 133 -9.93 -3.91 3.69
C VAL A 133 -8.69 -4.52 3.05
N GLN A 134 -7.60 -4.57 3.82
CA GLN A 134 -6.33 -5.12 3.37
C GLN A 134 -6.18 -6.55 3.90
N ASP A 135 -5.96 -7.50 3.00
CA ASP A 135 -5.49 -8.83 3.32
C ASP A 135 -3.96 -8.89 3.12
N ALA A 136 -3.23 -8.60 4.18
CA ALA A 136 -1.76 -8.57 4.16
C ALA A 136 -1.12 -9.96 4.39
N SER A 137 -1.86 -11.05 4.21
CA SER A 137 -1.41 -12.41 4.54
C SER A 137 -0.25 -12.93 3.68
N GLY A 138 0.11 -12.20 2.63
CA GLY A 138 1.35 -12.45 1.90
C GLY A 138 2.61 -12.25 2.75
N TYR A 139 2.54 -11.49 3.86
CA TYR A 139 3.67 -11.18 4.72
C TYR A 139 3.33 -11.02 6.22
N VAL A 140 2.06 -10.91 6.60
CA VAL A 140 1.63 -10.82 8.01
C VAL A 140 0.20 -11.31 8.19
N GLY A 141 -0.08 -11.97 9.33
CA GLY A 141 -1.41 -12.45 9.67
C GLY A 141 -1.84 -13.71 8.93
N ALA A 142 -3.14 -13.86 8.70
CA ALA A 142 -3.75 -14.99 8.02
C ALA A 142 -4.70 -14.51 6.91
N PRO A 143 -4.89 -15.30 5.83
CA PRO A 143 -5.78 -14.92 4.74
C PRO A 143 -7.21 -14.65 5.19
N LEU A 144 -7.80 -13.58 4.67
CA LEU A 144 -9.21 -13.27 4.88
C LEU A 144 -10.08 -14.15 3.97
N PRO A 145 -11.04 -14.91 4.52
CA PRO A 145 -11.97 -15.67 3.68
C PRO A 145 -12.71 -14.77 2.70
N ILE A 146 -12.76 -15.16 1.42
CA ILE A 146 -13.47 -14.40 0.38
C ILE A 146 -14.94 -14.22 0.75
N THR A 147 -15.57 -15.23 1.38
CA THR A 147 -16.95 -15.14 1.84
C THR A 147 -17.17 -14.06 2.90
N ALA A 148 -16.21 -13.86 3.81
CA ALA A 148 -16.25 -12.80 4.82
C ALA A 148 -16.09 -11.42 4.17
N GLN A 149 -15.17 -11.28 3.23
CA GLN A 149 -14.96 -10.04 2.48
C GLN A 149 -16.23 -9.67 1.68
N ALA A 150 -16.84 -10.63 0.97
CA ALA A 150 -18.07 -10.43 0.22
C ALA A 150 -19.26 -10.10 1.12
N ASP A 151 -19.37 -10.70 2.31
CA ASP A 151 -20.42 -10.39 3.27
C ASP A 151 -20.30 -8.95 3.78
N LEU A 152 -19.08 -8.51 4.13
CA LEU A 152 -18.82 -7.13 4.54
C LEU A 152 -19.16 -6.14 3.40
N PHE A 153 -18.78 -6.45 2.15
CA PHE A 153 -19.13 -5.62 1.00
C PHE A 153 -20.64 -5.50 0.80
N ARG A 154 -21.39 -6.61 0.87
CA ARG A 154 -22.86 -6.59 0.72
C ARG A 154 -23.56 -5.71 1.76
N ARG A 155 -23.00 -5.61 2.96
CA ARG A 155 -23.53 -4.74 4.04
C ARG A 155 -23.18 -3.27 3.83
N HIS A 156 -22.02 -2.99 3.20
CA HIS A 156 -21.47 -1.63 3.05
C HIS A 156 -20.93 -1.36 1.64
N PRO A 157 -21.71 -1.57 0.55
CA PRO A 157 -21.18 -1.55 -0.82
C PRO A 157 -20.62 -0.19 -1.25
N ALA A 158 -21.13 0.92 -0.67
CA ALA A 158 -20.66 2.27 -0.99
C ALA A 158 -19.39 2.67 -0.21
N ARG A 159 -18.93 1.85 0.77
CA ARG A 159 -17.89 2.24 1.72
C ARG A 159 -16.72 1.26 1.84
N VAL A 160 -16.86 0.06 1.30
CA VAL A 160 -15.83 -0.98 1.42
C VAL A 160 -15.14 -1.19 0.07
N LEU A 161 -13.82 -1.08 0.09
CA LEU A 161 -12.89 -1.39 -1.00
C LEU A 161 -11.93 -2.48 -0.51
N PHE A 162 -11.14 -3.06 -1.41
CA PHE A 162 -10.24 -4.16 -1.06
C PHE A 162 -8.83 -3.97 -1.60
N LYS A 163 -7.85 -4.46 -0.83
CA LYS A 163 -6.46 -4.63 -1.22
C LYS A 163 -6.01 -6.05 -0.83
N PRO A 164 -6.38 -7.08 -1.62
CA PRO A 164 -5.98 -8.45 -1.34
C PRO A 164 -4.54 -8.70 -1.76
N GLU A 165 -3.75 -9.30 -0.86
CA GLU A 165 -2.34 -9.70 -1.08
C GLU A 165 -2.12 -11.18 -0.79
N ALA A 166 -3.20 -11.92 -0.47
CA ALA A 166 -3.17 -13.36 -0.27
C ALA A 166 -2.83 -14.12 -1.56
N GLN A 167 -1.96 -15.13 -1.43
CA GLN A 167 -1.64 -16.01 -2.56
C GLN A 167 -2.65 -17.16 -2.70
N PRO A 168 -2.94 -17.62 -3.93
CA PRO A 168 -2.50 -17.10 -5.22
C PRO A 168 -3.27 -15.84 -5.65
N LEU A 169 -2.56 -14.73 -5.84
CA LEU A 169 -3.14 -13.40 -6.01
C LEU A 169 -4.21 -13.33 -7.11
N GLY A 170 -3.88 -13.73 -8.34
CA GLY A 170 -4.79 -13.61 -9.47
C GLY A 170 -6.09 -14.39 -9.29
N GLN A 171 -6.05 -15.60 -8.73
CA GLN A 171 -7.26 -16.38 -8.45
C GLN A 171 -8.13 -15.71 -7.37
N ASN A 172 -7.50 -15.21 -6.29
CA ASN A 172 -8.21 -14.52 -5.21
C ASN A 172 -8.86 -13.21 -5.71
N LEU A 173 -8.20 -12.47 -6.61
CA LEU A 173 -8.81 -11.31 -7.28
C LEU A 173 -10.08 -11.70 -8.05
N SER A 174 -10.02 -12.77 -8.84
CA SER A 174 -11.19 -13.24 -9.60
C SER A 174 -12.32 -13.69 -8.68
N LEU A 175 -12.02 -14.47 -7.64
CA LEU A 175 -13.01 -14.95 -6.68
C LEU A 175 -13.67 -13.79 -5.92
N LEU A 176 -12.89 -12.82 -5.46
CA LEU A 176 -13.41 -11.64 -4.77
C LEU A 176 -14.30 -10.80 -5.69
N ARG A 177 -13.86 -10.59 -6.95
CA ARG A 177 -14.64 -9.87 -7.93
C ARG A 177 -15.98 -10.56 -8.22
N GLU A 178 -15.98 -11.88 -8.41
CA GLU A 178 -17.19 -12.68 -8.62
C GLU A 178 -18.11 -12.60 -7.38
N ALA A 179 -17.56 -12.81 -6.18
CA ALA A 179 -18.34 -12.80 -4.93
C ALA A 179 -18.94 -11.43 -4.58
N THR A 180 -18.42 -10.35 -5.18
CA THR A 180 -18.94 -8.97 -5.03
C THR A 180 -19.72 -8.49 -6.26
N GLY A 181 -20.10 -9.40 -7.17
CA GLY A 181 -20.86 -9.06 -8.39
C GLY A 181 -20.11 -8.15 -9.37
N GLY A 182 -18.80 -8.03 -9.26
CA GLY A 182 -17.98 -7.13 -10.06
C GLY A 182 -18.02 -5.66 -9.65
N GLU A 183 -18.73 -5.32 -8.58
CA GLU A 183 -18.99 -3.93 -8.16
C GLU A 183 -17.90 -3.38 -7.20
N ALA A 184 -17.21 -4.25 -6.46
CA ALA A 184 -16.19 -3.80 -5.51
C ALA A 184 -14.99 -3.18 -6.23
N ALA A 185 -14.51 -2.04 -5.73
CA ALA A 185 -13.22 -1.49 -6.12
C ALA A 185 -12.10 -2.27 -5.42
N ILE A 186 -11.23 -2.89 -6.22
CA ILE A 186 -10.13 -3.73 -5.75
C ILE A 186 -8.82 -3.13 -6.22
N PHE A 187 -7.82 -3.08 -5.33
CA PHE A 187 -6.47 -2.56 -5.62
C PHE A 187 -5.46 -3.70 -5.59
N GLU A 188 -4.56 -3.72 -6.56
CA GLU A 188 -3.37 -4.56 -6.49
C GLU A 188 -2.44 -4.01 -5.39
N GLY A 189 -1.88 -4.90 -4.56
CA GLY A 189 -1.10 -4.52 -3.39
C GLY A 189 0.28 -5.15 -3.28
N SER A 190 0.70 -5.94 -4.29
CA SER A 190 1.93 -6.73 -4.22
C SER A 190 3.13 -6.03 -4.86
N GLY A 191 3.20 -4.69 -4.76
CA GLY A 191 4.31 -3.92 -5.32
C GLY A 191 4.33 -3.83 -6.84
N GLY A 192 3.26 -4.27 -7.52
CA GLY A 192 3.18 -4.31 -8.98
C GLY A 192 3.71 -5.60 -9.60
N ILE A 193 4.10 -6.62 -8.81
CA ILE A 193 4.64 -7.89 -9.34
C ILE A 193 3.72 -8.59 -10.34
N ALA A 194 2.42 -8.35 -10.26
CA ALA A 194 1.40 -8.95 -11.12
C ALA A 194 0.41 -7.91 -11.66
N LEU A 195 0.82 -6.65 -11.84
CA LEU A 195 -0.07 -5.55 -12.17
C LEU A 195 -0.81 -5.77 -13.50
N LEU A 196 -0.13 -6.28 -14.52
CA LEU A 196 -0.75 -6.59 -15.82
C LEU A 196 -1.87 -7.64 -15.69
N ASP A 197 -1.64 -8.75 -14.97
CA ASP A 197 -2.66 -9.77 -14.74
C ASP A 197 -3.81 -9.23 -13.90
N ALA A 198 -3.50 -8.48 -12.85
CA ALA A 198 -4.50 -7.84 -11.97
C ALA A 198 -5.38 -6.85 -12.76
N HIS A 199 -4.78 -6.01 -13.62
CA HIS A 199 -5.52 -5.07 -14.47
C HIS A 199 -6.50 -5.80 -15.40
N ARG A 200 -6.08 -6.89 -16.02
CA ARG A 200 -6.97 -7.71 -16.90
C ARG A 200 -8.15 -8.33 -16.13
N ARG A 201 -8.01 -8.47 -14.80
CA ARG A 201 -9.10 -8.93 -13.91
C ARG A 201 -9.98 -7.78 -13.43
N GLY A 202 -9.72 -6.52 -13.83
CA GLY A 202 -10.56 -5.35 -13.61
C GLY A 202 -10.40 -4.70 -12.25
N ILE A 203 -9.16 -4.50 -11.81
CA ILE A 203 -8.86 -3.70 -10.62
C ILE A 203 -9.12 -2.21 -10.85
N ALA A 204 -9.38 -1.48 -9.76
CA ALA A 204 -9.58 -0.03 -9.76
C ALA A 204 -8.27 0.77 -9.73
N GLY A 205 -7.18 0.14 -9.28
CA GLY A 205 -5.88 0.77 -9.14
C GLY A 205 -4.85 -0.15 -8.49
N THR A 206 -3.70 0.41 -8.15
CA THR A 206 -2.60 -0.28 -7.47
C THR A 206 -2.03 0.58 -6.35
N MET A 207 -1.56 -0.08 -5.29
CA MET A 207 -0.93 0.56 -4.13
C MET A 207 0.47 -0.04 -3.90
N PRO A 208 1.44 0.26 -4.81
CA PRO A 208 2.82 -0.21 -4.74
C PRO A 208 3.64 0.54 -3.69
N GLY A 209 4.93 0.20 -3.52
CA GLY A 209 5.89 1.09 -2.88
C GLY A 209 6.14 2.36 -3.69
N THR A 210 6.74 3.37 -3.06
CA THR A 210 6.98 4.67 -3.72
C THR A 210 8.18 4.61 -4.68
N GLU A 211 9.15 3.76 -4.44
CA GLU A 211 10.49 3.74 -5.06
C GLU A 211 10.51 3.62 -6.59
N ILE A 212 9.49 3.01 -7.17
CA ILE A 212 9.34 2.85 -8.63
C ILE A 212 8.00 3.38 -9.14
N VAL A 213 7.39 4.34 -8.44
CA VAL A 213 6.07 4.89 -8.79
C VAL A 213 5.98 5.37 -10.24
N TRP A 214 7.06 5.94 -10.79
CA TRP A 214 7.15 6.37 -12.19
C TRP A 214 7.05 5.21 -13.20
N ALA A 215 7.60 4.04 -12.87
CA ALA A 215 7.51 2.84 -13.70
C ALA A 215 6.12 2.20 -13.61
N ILE A 216 5.59 2.08 -12.39
CA ILE A 216 4.21 1.61 -12.16
C ILE A 216 3.21 2.53 -12.87
N ARG A 217 3.43 3.84 -12.85
CA ARG A 217 2.58 4.78 -13.58
C ARG A 217 2.69 4.59 -15.08
N ALA A 218 3.88 4.40 -15.62
CA ALA A 218 4.08 4.13 -17.04
C ALA A 218 3.40 2.82 -17.48
N GLU A 219 3.48 1.76 -16.67
CA GLU A 219 2.76 0.51 -16.93
C GLU A 219 1.25 0.69 -16.85
N TRP A 220 0.76 1.37 -15.80
CA TRP A 220 -0.65 1.68 -15.64
C TRP A 220 -1.23 2.45 -16.83
N ASP A 221 -0.54 3.48 -17.30
CA ASP A 221 -0.96 4.28 -18.46
C ASP A 221 -0.97 3.44 -19.75
N ALA A 222 0.01 2.57 -19.95
CA ALA A 222 0.04 1.64 -21.07
C ALA A 222 -1.17 0.65 -21.02
N LEU A 223 -1.48 0.11 -19.84
CA LEU A 223 -2.63 -0.76 -19.62
C LEU A 223 -3.96 -0.04 -19.88
N GLN A 224 -4.11 1.20 -19.41
CA GLN A 224 -5.30 2.02 -19.65
C GLN A 224 -5.47 2.36 -21.14
N ALA A 225 -4.37 2.53 -21.87
CA ALA A 225 -4.36 2.77 -23.33
C ALA A 225 -4.54 1.49 -24.16
N GLY A 226 -4.53 0.30 -23.53
CA GLY A 226 -4.58 -0.99 -24.23
C GLY A 226 -3.25 -1.40 -24.88
N ASP A 227 -2.15 -0.70 -24.60
CA ASP A 227 -0.80 -1.04 -25.08
C ASP A 227 -0.19 -2.17 -24.24
N LEU A 228 -0.68 -3.39 -24.49
CA LEU A 228 -0.21 -4.59 -23.78
C LEU A 228 1.25 -4.91 -24.10
N ALA A 229 1.76 -4.54 -25.27
CA ALA A 229 3.16 -4.78 -25.63
C ALA A 229 4.09 -3.98 -24.73
N ARG A 230 3.85 -2.66 -24.57
CA ARG A 230 4.60 -1.80 -23.68
C ARG A 230 4.45 -2.23 -22.21
N ALA A 231 3.24 -2.49 -21.75
CA ALA A 231 2.98 -2.97 -20.38
C ALA A 231 3.75 -4.26 -20.09
N THR A 232 3.74 -5.24 -20.99
CA THR A 232 4.47 -6.50 -20.83
C THR A 232 5.98 -6.29 -20.69
N VAL A 233 6.56 -5.37 -21.46
CA VAL A 233 8.00 -5.09 -21.36
C VAL A 233 8.35 -4.43 -20.03
N ILE A 234 7.54 -3.48 -19.54
CA ILE A 234 7.74 -2.82 -18.25
C ILE A 234 7.57 -3.84 -17.11
N GLN A 235 6.49 -4.62 -17.11
CA GLN A 235 6.22 -5.68 -16.13
C GLN A 235 7.39 -6.69 -16.06
N GLY A 236 8.02 -6.98 -17.20
CA GLY A 236 9.18 -7.89 -17.27
C GLY A 236 10.41 -7.44 -16.49
N LEU A 237 10.52 -6.17 -16.12
CA LEU A 237 11.56 -5.63 -15.25
C LEU A 237 11.06 -5.35 -13.83
N ILE A 238 9.80 -5.00 -13.65
CA ILE A 238 9.19 -4.81 -12.32
C ILE A 238 9.16 -6.14 -11.55
N ALA A 239 8.64 -7.19 -12.16
CA ALA A 239 8.44 -8.46 -11.46
C ALA A 239 9.73 -9.05 -10.85
N PRO A 240 10.86 -9.17 -11.55
CA PRO A 240 12.10 -9.64 -10.94
C PRO A 240 12.65 -8.69 -9.85
N LEU A 241 12.47 -7.37 -9.97
CA LEU A 241 12.87 -6.42 -8.93
C LEU A 241 12.05 -6.64 -7.66
N ILE A 242 10.73 -6.72 -7.77
CA ILE A 242 9.85 -6.95 -6.62
C ILE A 242 10.06 -8.35 -6.02
N SER A 243 10.43 -9.36 -6.82
CA SER A 243 10.73 -10.70 -6.32
C SER A 243 11.93 -10.80 -5.37
N LEU A 244 12.76 -9.76 -5.29
CA LEU A 244 13.84 -9.65 -4.30
C LEU A 244 13.32 -9.27 -2.89
N GLN A 245 12.07 -8.84 -2.79
CA GLN A 245 11.44 -8.35 -1.57
C GLN A 245 10.72 -9.49 -0.85
N HIS A 246 11.27 -9.96 0.28
CA HIS A 246 10.69 -11.07 1.05
C HIS A 246 10.19 -10.62 2.42
N GLY A 247 8.89 -10.78 2.66
CA GLY A 247 8.26 -10.32 3.90
C GLY A 247 8.30 -8.79 4.03
N LEU A 248 7.71 -8.24 5.09
CA LEU A 248 7.63 -6.79 5.28
C LEU A 248 9.00 -6.12 5.32
N ASP A 249 9.96 -6.68 6.05
CA ASP A 249 11.29 -6.09 6.18
C ASP A 249 12.11 -6.17 4.87
N GLY A 250 11.82 -7.15 4.01
CA GLY A 250 12.42 -7.22 2.67
C GLY A 250 11.90 -6.11 1.75
N PHE A 251 10.60 -5.80 1.81
CA PHE A 251 10.04 -4.64 1.13
C PHE A 251 10.72 -3.35 1.64
N LEU A 252 10.74 -3.12 2.95
CA LEU A 252 11.39 -1.94 3.54
C LEU A 252 12.85 -1.80 3.12
N ALA A 253 13.61 -2.89 3.09
CA ALA A 253 15.03 -2.86 2.76
C ALA A 253 15.29 -2.43 1.31
N VAL A 254 14.55 -3.01 0.34
CA VAL A 254 14.74 -2.70 -1.09
C VAL A 254 14.14 -1.33 -1.43
N GLU A 255 12.95 -1.02 -0.95
CA GLU A 255 12.29 0.26 -1.24
C GLU A 255 13.11 1.45 -0.70
N LYS A 256 13.60 1.37 0.56
CA LYS A 256 14.48 2.42 1.12
C LYS A 256 15.85 2.49 0.43
N LEU A 257 16.41 1.35 -0.03
CA LEU A 257 17.61 1.36 -0.86
C LEU A 257 17.40 2.19 -2.12
N LEU A 258 16.32 1.93 -2.86
CA LEU A 258 16.05 2.57 -4.15
C LEU A 258 15.65 4.04 -3.98
N LEU A 259 14.89 4.41 -2.95
CA LEU A 259 14.58 5.80 -2.64
C LEU A 259 15.83 6.58 -2.21
N HIS A 260 16.72 5.97 -1.42
CA HIS A 260 18.00 6.57 -1.07
C HIS A 260 18.91 6.74 -2.29
N HIS A 261 18.98 5.74 -3.17
CA HIS A 261 19.73 5.80 -4.42
C HIS A 261 19.24 6.94 -5.33
N GLN A 262 17.96 7.25 -5.32
CA GLN A 262 17.34 8.35 -6.05
C GLN A 262 17.45 9.71 -5.33
N GLY A 263 18.08 9.78 -4.16
CA GLY A 263 18.24 11.00 -3.38
C GLY A 263 16.96 11.48 -2.69
N VAL A 264 15.90 10.65 -2.67
CA VAL A 264 14.63 10.97 -1.98
C VAL A 264 14.81 10.85 -0.48
N LEU A 265 15.34 9.72 0.00
CA LEU A 265 15.68 9.51 1.40
C LEU A 265 17.14 9.87 1.67
N LYS A 266 17.43 10.42 2.88
CA LYS A 266 18.79 10.73 3.34
C LYS A 266 19.58 9.49 3.74
N ASN A 267 18.88 8.46 4.23
CA ASN A 267 19.45 7.20 4.69
C ASN A 267 18.42 6.06 4.48
N ARG A 268 18.81 4.83 4.82
CA ARG A 268 17.98 3.62 4.68
C ARG A 268 17.49 3.08 6.04
N ARG A 269 17.45 3.92 7.06
CA ARG A 269 17.12 3.51 8.43
C ARG A 269 15.70 2.94 8.52
N VAL A 270 15.57 1.84 9.23
CA VAL A 270 14.32 1.17 9.61
C VAL A 270 14.32 1.05 11.12
N ARG A 271 13.17 1.29 11.77
CA ARG A 271 13.07 1.06 13.22
C ARG A 271 13.13 -0.42 13.54
N GLY A 272 14.05 -0.79 14.44
CA GLY A 272 14.21 -2.16 14.90
C GLY A 272 13.08 -2.64 15.85
N PRO A 273 13.00 -3.96 16.08
CA PRO A 273 13.86 -4.99 15.51
C PRO A 273 13.60 -5.26 14.04
N VAL A 274 14.65 -5.61 13.27
CA VAL A 274 14.58 -5.86 11.83
C VAL A 274 14.90 -7.33 11.56
N GLY A 275 13.99 -8.01 10.88
CA GLY A 275 14.10 -9.45 10.58
C GLY A 275 14.81 -9.78 9.26
N PHE A 276 15.15 -8.78 8.43
CA PHE A 276 15.79 -8.98 7.13
C PHE A 276 16.83 -7.90 6.85
N GLN A 277 17.94 -8.29 6.25
CA GLN A 277 18.98 -7.38 5.77
C GLN A 277 19.42 -7.81 4.37
N LEU A 278 19.60 -6.84 3.48
CA LEU A 278 20.15 -7.09 2.14
C LEU A 278 21.62 -7.47 2.25
N ASP A 279 22.01 -8.54 1.56
CA ASP A 279 23.42 -8.79 1.27
C ASP A 279 23.86 -7.96 0.05
N ALA A 280 25.18 -7.83 -0.12
CA ALA A 280 25.75 -7.03 -1.21
C ALA A 280 25.35 -7.56 -2.62
N ALA A 281 25.14 -8.85 -2.77
CA ALA A 281 24.74 -9.43 -4.05
C ALA A 281 23.29 -9.05 -4.41
N THR A 282 22.37 -9.13 -3.46
CA THR A 282 20.97 -8.72 -3.64
C THR A 282 20.86 -7.20 -3.85
N GLU A 283 21.64 -6.40 -3.11
CA GLU A 283 21.70 -4.94 -3.31
C GLU A 283 22.16 -4.58 -4.72
N ASN A 284 23.24 -5.19 -5.21
CA ASN A 284 23.76 -4.98 -6.56
C ASN A 284 22.72 -5.40 -7.63
N GLU A 285 22.03 -6.51 -7.43
CA GLU A 285 21.00 -6.98 -8.37
C GLU A 285 19.79 -6.05 -8.39
N ALA A 286 19.33 -5.56 -7.24
CA ALA A 286 18.27 -4.58 -7.15
C ALA A 286 18.62 -3.30 -7.92
N LEU A 287 19.84 -2.76 -7.73
CA LEU A 287 20.31 -1.57 -8.44
C LEU A 287 20.47 -1.81 -9.94
N ARG A 288 20.91 -3.01 -10.35
CA ARG A 288 21.03 -3.38 -11.77
C ARG A 288 19.66 -3.41 -12.46
N LEU A 289 18.67 -4.06 -11.83
CA LEU A 289 17.29 -4.14 -12.35
C LEU A 289 16.63 -2.76 -12.38
N PHE A 290 16.85 -1.97 -11.33
CA PHE A 290 16.36 -0.61 -11.25
C PHE A 290 16.94 0.27 -12.39
N ALA A 291 18.23 0.23 -12.66
CA ALA A 291 18.86 0.98 -13.75
C ALA A 291 18.29 0.57 -15.12
N ALA A 292 18.05 -0.73 -15.35
CA ALA A 292 17.42 -1.21 -16.58
C ALA A 292 15.98 -0.69 -16.72
N LEU A 293 15.21 -0.65 -15.62
CA LEU A 293 13.85 -0.13 -15.59
C LEU A 293 13.82 1.38 -15.87
N GLN A 294 14.75 2.15 -15.28
CA GLN A 294 14.90 3.59 -15.57
C GLN A 294 15.18 3.84 -17.05
N GLN A 295 16.14 3.10 -17.62
CA GLN A 295 16.48 3.23 -19.06
C GLN A 295 15.30 2.90 -19.98
N LEU A 296 14.45 1.93 -19.59
CA LEU A 296 13.26 1.56 -20.36
C LEU A 296 12.19 2.66 -20.30
N CYS A 297 11.93 3.23 -19.12
CA CYS A 297 10.85 4.21 -18.95
C CYS A 297 11.23 5.64 -19.35
N SER A 298 12.53 5.95 -19.51
CA SER A 298 13.00 7.25 -19.99
C SER A 298 12.88 7.43 -21.51
N ARG A 299 12.49 6.39 -22.22
CA ARG A 299 12.25 6.37 -23.67
C ARG A 299 10.76 6.48 -23.99
#